data_ff18c3b502337d8d66d87d62a730df80
#
_entry.id   ff18c3b502337d8d66d87d62a730df80
#
_cell.length_a   1.000
_cell.length_b   1.000
_cell.length_c   1.000
_cell.angle_alpha   90.00
_cell.angle_beta   90.00
_cell.angle_gamma   90.00
#
_symmetry.space_group_name_H-M   'P 1'
#
loop_
_entity.id
_entity.type
_entity.pdbx_description
1 polymer ?
#
loop_
_entity_poly.entity_id
_entity_poly.type
_entity_poly.pdbx_seq_one_letter_code
_entity_poly.pdbx_strand_id
1 'polypeptide(L)'
;MGFFIAQLLTGLANAGALFMVASGLSLIFGVTRIVNFAHGSFYMLGAYVGYSLMQVLPGAVGFWASILLAGVIVGLIGVIVEICVLRPVYRAPELFQLVATFGVILVIQDLTLMTWGAEDVLGPRAPGLTGVVRIMGEPVPKYDLALLVITPFVALGLWYLITRTRVGVLVRAATQDREMVGALGVNQSWLFTGVFFLGCALAGLGGALQLPKGGADLLMDFNILTAVFVVVVIGGMGSLPGAYLAAVLISVLGVFGVTYMPQSTLVLMFVIMVLVLMIRPYGLFGRPEVAGEHGQVGEPERPIKPAGLRARMIVAAGLAVLALMPVYGSSFALVLATDILIFCLFAASLHFILGLGGLVSFGHAAFFGGGAYVAALLVTYADTPMELALLLAPLGAGMAAIIIGWVCLRLTGVYFAMLTLAFSQLLWSLVFQWGEVTRGDDGLVNIWPSAWASGTTVYFYLSLVICTGGILFLRHAAHAPFGYALRAARDSARQAEATGIDTKRVQWAAFALAGAMAGVAGGLFVFSKGSVFPNELEIARSFDALIVVFLGGVKTLAGGVVGGVALEGVKDILTRFEYWRLALGVLIILVVIVAPDGLVGTARKLAERWGILRGAEDSK
;
A
#
# COMPACT_ATOMS: atom_id res chain seq x y z
N MET A 1 37.14 9.06 14.87
CA MET A 1 36.33 8.76 16.10
C MET A 1 35.22 9.80 16.27
N GLY A 2 35.56 11.13 16.30
CA GLY A 2 34.56 12.21 16.45
C GLY A 2 33.45 12.17 15.40
N PHE A 3 33.80 12.05 14.11
CA PHE A 3 32.85 11.92 13.03
C PHE A 3 31.87 10.72 13.18
N PHE A 4 32.39 9.56 13.57
CA PHE A 4 31.54 8.37 13.82
C PHE A 4 30.53 8.61 14.95
N ILE A 5 30.95 9.26 16.04
CA ILE A 5 30.09 9.61 17.16
C ILE A 5 29.04 10.64 16.76
N ALA A 6 29.42 11.66 15.98
CA ALA A 6 28.46 12.67 15.50
C ALA A 6 27.38 12.02 14.61
N GLN A 7 27.75 11.14 13.69
CA GLN A 7 26.80 10.41 12.84
C GLN A 7 25.88 9.48 13.65
N LEU A 8 26.44 8.79 14.65
CA LEU A 8 25.65 7.95 15.55
C LEU A 8 24.60 8.76 16.33
N LEU A 9 24.99 9.92 16.87
CA LEU A 9 24.08 10.82 17.59
C LEU A 9 22.98 11.36 16.67
N THR A 10 23.31 11.75 15.45
CA THR A 10 22.33 12.18 14.44
C THR A 10 21.37 11.04 14.08
N GLY A 11 21.88 9.82 13.89
CA GLY A 11 21.05 8.64 13.63
C GLY A 11 20.08 8.32 14.77
N LEU A 12 20.58 8.40 16.01
CA LEU A 12 19.75 8.21 17.20
C LEU A 12 18.69 9.31 17.36
N ALA A 13 19.02 10.56 17.02
CA ALA A 13 18.05 11.66 17.02
C ALA A 13 16.93 11.46 15.97
N ASN A 14 17.30 11.03 14.75
CA ASN A 14 16.33 10.71 13.70
C ASN A 14 15.42 9.53 14.08
N ALA A 15 15.93 8.57 14.84
CA ALA A 15 15.16 7.45 15.33
C ALA A 15 13.97 7.91 16.21
N GLY A 16 14.04 9.09 16.81
CA GLY A 16 13.00 9.60 17.70
C GLY A 16 11.67 9.85 17.00
N ALA A 17 11.67 10.64 15.95
CA ALA A 17 10.46 10.91 15.17
C ALA A 17 9.92 9.62 14.53
N LEU A 18 10.79 8.83 13.92
CA LEU A 18 10.42 7.55 13.31
C LEU A 18 9.82 6.56 14.32
N PHE A 19 10.38 6.49 15.55
CA PHE A 19 9.83 5.66 16.61
C PHE A 19 8.45 6.13 17.05
N MET A 20 8.21 7.43 17.21
CA MET A 20 6.89 7.93 17.62
C MET A 20 5.81 7.52 16.63
N VAL A 21 6.05 7.71 15.35
CA VAL A 21 5.12 7.31 14.30
C VAL A 21 4.96 5.79 14.28
N ALA A 22 6.05 5.02 14.30
CA ALA A 22 6.02 3.57 14.28
C ALA A 22 5.34 2.97 15.53
N SER A 23 5.55 3.57 16.70
CA SER A 23 4.89 3.13 17.94
C SER A 23 3.38 3.37 17.90
N GLY A 24 2.94 4.49 17.31
CA GLY A 24 1.52 4.78 17.08
C GLY A 24 0.87 3.74 16.16
N LEU A 25 1.49 3.43 15.04
CA LEU A 25 1.01 2.40 14.12
C LEU A 25 1.01 1.01 14.78
N SER A 26 2.09 0.65 15.48
CA SER A 26 2.21 -0.62 16.20
C SER A 26 1.13 -0.79 17.28
N LEU A 27 0.76 0.30 17.97
CA LEU A 27 -0.33 0.31 18.95
C LEU A 27 -1.69 0.09 18.31
N ILE A 28 -2.01 0.85 17.25
CA ILE A 28 -3.26 0.70 16.50
C ILE A 28 -3.36 -0.73 15.96
N PHE A 29 -2.33 -1.20 15.24
CA PHE A 29 -2.34 -2.56 14.68
C PHE A 29 -2.45 -3.65 15.76
N GLY A 30 -1.75 -3.51 16.87
CA GLY A 30 -1.79 -4.46 17.97
C GLY A 30 -3.19 -4.69 18.51
N VAL A 31 -4.06 -3.68 18.50
CA VAL A 31 -5.42 -3.76 19.05
C VAL A 31 -6.47 -4.03 17.98
N THR A 32 -6.40 -3.31 16.87
CA THR A 32 -7.42 -3.38 15.81
C THR A 32 -7.16 -4.47 14.80
N ARG A 33 -5.92 -4.95 14.70
CA ARG A 33 -5.42 -5.85 13.63
C ARG A 33 -5.51 -5.24 12.23
N ILE A 34 -5.78 -3.94 12.13
CA ILE A 34 -5.92 -3.19 10.89
C ILE A 34 -4.62 -2.47 10.60
N VAL A 35 -4.08 -2.67 9.42
CA VAL A 35 -2.98 -1.86 8.90
C VAL A 35 -3.54 -0.52 8.44
N ASN A 36 -3.25 0.56 9.18
CA ASN A 36 -3.74 1.89 8.86
C ASN A 36 -2.75 2.62 7.95
N PHE A 37 -3.05 2.67 6.65
CA PHE A 37 -2.23 3.40 5.68
C PHE A 37 -2.32 4.92 5.85
N ALA A 38 -3.43 5.45 6.37
CA ALA A 38 -3.56 6.89 6.64
C ALA A 38 -2.64 7.38 7.78
N HIS A 39 -1.87 6.48 8.42
CA HIS A 39 -1.00 6.85 9.54
C HIS A 39 0.09 7.86 9.14
N GLY A 40 0.61 7.76 7.90
CA GLY A 40 1.52 8.76 7.34
C GLY A 40 0.86 10.14 7.16
N SER A 41 -0.41 10.17 6.76
CA SER A 41 -1.13 11.43 6.60
C SER A 41 -1.40 12.13 7.95
N PHE A 42 -1.57 11.38 9.05
CA PHE A 42 -1.61 11.97 10.40
C PHE A 42 -0.27 12.57 10.83
N TYR A 43 0.85 11.96 10.42
CA TYR A 43 2.17 12.55 10.61
C TYR A 43 2.31 13.86 9.82
N MET A 44 1.92 13.88 8.56
CA MET A 44 1.90 15.07 7.71
C MET A 44 1.04 16.18 8.34
N LEU A 45 -0.20 15.88 8.75
CA LEU A 45 -1.06 16.82 9.46
C LEU A 45 -0.41 17.37 10.72
N GLY A 46 0.35 16.55 11.47
CA GLY A 46 1.09 16.99 12.65
C GLY A 46 2.12 18.07 12.34
N ALA A 47 2.82 17.95 11.21
CA ALA A 47 3.76 18.97 10.76
C ALA A 47 3.05 20.28 10.38
N TYR A 48 1.99 20.21 9.55
CA TYR A 48 1.25 21.41 9.12
C TYR A 48 0.49 22.12 10.25
N VAL A 49 -0.18 21.37 11.13
CA VAL A 49 -0.85 21.92 12.31
C VAL A 49 0.20 22.51 13.27
N GLY A 50 1.32 21.82 13.48
CA GLY A 50 2.45 22.31 14.28
C GLY A 50 2.99 23.63 13.74
N TYR A 51 3.17 23.73 12.41
CA TYR A 51 3.57 24.97 11.75
C TYR A 51 2.62 26.14 12.06
N SER A 52 1.32 25.93 11.88
CA SER A 52 0.32 26.98 12.13
C SER A 52 0.31 27.42 13.59
N LEU A 53 0.41 26.47 14.53
CA LEU A 53 0.44 26.78 15.96
C LEU A 53 1.72 27.53 16.36
N MET A 54 2.89 27.18 15.80
CA MET A 54 4.15 27.87 16.07
C MET A 54 4.17 29.32 15.60
N GLN A 55 3.36 29.66 14.58
CA GLN A 55 3.18 31.05 14.15
C GLN A 55 2.31 31.87 15.11
N VAL A 56 1.32 31.21 15.74
CA VAL A 56 0.38 31.87 16.67
C VAL A 56 0.96 31.96 18.09
N LEU A 57 1.75 30.97 18.49
CA LEU A 57 2.30 30.84 19.84
C LEU A 57 3.81 31.11 19.83
N PRO A 58 4.26 32.38 19.95
CA PRO A 58 5.69 32.73 19.89
C PRO A 58 6.45 32.32 21.13
N GLY A 59 7.78 32.23 21.00
CA GLY A 59 8.70 31.97 22.10
C GLY A 59 8.94 30.49 22.40
N ALA A 60 9.85 30.21 23.33
CA ALA A 60 10.26 28.83 23.60
C ALA A 60 9.14 27.97 24.21
N VAL A 61 8.32 28.52 25.08
CA VAL A 61 7.16 27.82 25.67
C VAL A 61 6.12 27.58 24.60
N GLY A 62 5.84 28.58 23.75
CA GLY A 62 4.90 28.46 22.63
C GLY A 62 5.33 27.39 21.63
N PHE A 63 6.60 27.29 21.32
CA PHE A 63 7.15 26.25 20.43
C PHE A 63 6.86 24.83 20.93
N TRP A 64 7.20 24.52 22.19
CA TRP A 64 6.95 23.20 22.76
C TRP A 64 5.47 22.91 22.99
N ALA A 65 4.69 23.94 23.37
CA ALA A 65 3.23 23.83 23.48
C ALA A 65 2.60 23.52 22.12
N SER A 66 3.07 24.15 21.04
CA SER A 66 2.60 23.89 19.67
C SER A 66 2.79 22.43 19.25
N ILE A 67 3.93 21.84 19.59
CA ILE A 67 4.21 20.41 19.29
C ILE A 67 3.22 19.50 20.03
N LEU A 68 3.01 19.73 21.33
CA LEU A 68 2.08 18.94 22.14
C LEU A 68 0.64 19.11 21.67
N LEU A 69 0.22 20.35 21.41
CA LEU A 69 -1.13 20.65 20.89
C LEU A 69 -1.35 20.06 19.50
N ALA A 70 -0.35 20.10 18.62
CA ALA A 70 -0.45 19.45 17.29
C ALA A 70 -0.73 17.94 17.44
N GLY A 71 -0.02 17.25 18.34
CA GLY A 71 -0.30 15.85 18.64
C GLY A 71 -1.74 15.63 19.13
N VAL A 72 -2.23 16.46 20.07
CA VAL A 72 -3.61 16.34 20.57
C VAL A 72 -4.64 16.60 19.47
N ILE A 73 -4.46 17.66 18.67
CA ILE A 73 -5.38 18.00 17.57
C ILE A 73 -5.43 16.87 16.54
N VAL A 74 -4.28 16.34 16.14
CA VAL A 74 -4.22 15.22 15.19
C VAL A 74 -4.84 13.95 15.81
N GLY A 75 -4.63 13.72 17.11
CA GLY A 75 -5.32 12.64 17.81
C GLY A 75 -6.84 12.78 17.76
N LEU A 76 -7.38 14.00 17.97
CA LEU A 76 -8.83 14.27 17.85
C LEU A 76 -9.35 14.09 16.41
N ILE A 77 -8.59 14.54 15.40
CA ILE A 77 -8.91 14.27 13.99
C ILE A 77 -8.94 12.75 13.75
N GLY A 78 -7.98 12.02 14.30
CA GLY A 78 -7.95 10.55 14.26
C GLY A 78 -9.22 9.93 14.85
N VAL A 79 -9.72 10.43 15.98
CA VAL A 79 -10.99 9.97 16.58
C VAL A 79 -12.17 10.20 15.62
N ILE A 80 -12.23 11.36 14.96
CA ILE A 80 -13.29 11.63 13.97
C ILE A 80 -13.21 10.62 12.83
N VAL A 81 -12.02 10.37 12.29
CA VAL A 81 -11.81 9.39 11.21
C VAL A 81 -12.18 7.97 11.68
N GLU A 82 -11.81 7.59 12.90
CA GLU A 82 -12.17 6.28 13.46
C GLU A 82 -13.69 6.12 13.55
N ILE A 83 -14.41 7.10 14.12
CA ILE A 83 -15.86 7.03 14.31
C ILE A 83 -16.62 7.06 12.98
N CYS A 84 -16.22 7.96 12.06
CA CYS A 84 -16.96 8.19 10.82
C CYS A 84 -16.62 7.19 9.71
N VAL A 85 -15.38 6.70 9.65
CA VAL A 85 -14.90 5.89 8.53
C VAL A 85 -14.60 4.46 8.96
N LEU A 86 -13.78 4.25 9.99
CA LEU A 86 -13.28 2.91 10.31
C LEU A 86 -14.27 2.09 11.12
N ARG A 87 -14.96 2.69 12.07
CA ARG A 87 -15.93 1.98 12.93
C ARG A 87 -17.06 1.32 12.14
N PRO A 88 -17.69 1.96 11.12
CA PRO A 88 -18.67 1.31 10.27
C PRO A 88 -18.13 0.08 9.53
N VAL A 89 -16.82 0.08 9.25
CA VAL A 89 -16.16 -0.94 8.44
C VAL A 89 -15.50 -2.04 9.28
N TYR A 90 -15.49 -1.96 10.62
CA TYR A 90 -14.88 -2.99 11.49
C TYR A 90 -15.47 -4.40 11.32
N ARG A 91 -16.71 -4.50 10.83
CA ARG A 91 -17.37 -5.78 10.53
C ARG A 91 -17.08 -6.29 9.11
N ALA A 92 -16.52 -5.43 8.24
CA ALA A 92 -16.13 -5.82 6.89
C ALA A 92 -14.81 -6.61 6.93
N PRO A 93 -14.51 -7.42 5.91
CA PRO A 93 -13.21 -8.07 5.78
C PRO A 93 -12.05 -7.07 5.91
N GLU A 94 -10.95 -7.49 6.54
CA GLU A 94 -9.78 -6.64 6.83
C GLU A 94 -9.29 -5.83 5.63
N LEU A 95 -9.37 -6.42 4.45
CA LEU A 95 -8.93 -5.80 3.21
C LEU A 95 -9.78 -4.57 2.79
N PHE A 96 -11.08 -4.56 3.10
CA PHE A 96 -11.94 -3.38 2.87
C PHE A 96 -11.59 -2.22 3.80
N GLN A 97 -11.13 -2.54 5.00
CA GLN A 97 -10.65 -1.55 5.97
C GLN A 97 -9.38 -0.87 5.45
N LEU A 98 -8.49 -1.61 4.77
CA LEU A 98 -7.30 -1.04 4.11
C LEU A 98 -7.68 -0.01 3.04
N VAL A 99 -8.65 -0.34 2.18
CA VAL A 99 -9.12 0.58 1.13
C VAL A 99 -9.77 1.84 1.73
N ALA A 100 -10.52 1.70 2.83
CA ALA A 100 -11.06 2.85 3.54
C ALA A 100 -9.95 3.79 4.05
N THR A 101 -8.85 3.24 4.61
CA THR A 101 -7.71 4.07 5.05
C THR A 101 -7.01 4.77 3.89
N PHE A 102 -6.98 4.15 2.71
CA PHE A 102 -6.45 4.81 1.51
C PHE A 102 -7.35 5.96 1.06
N GLY A 103 -8.67 5.79 1.10
CA GLY A 103 -9.61 6.90 0.88
C GLY A 103 -9.37 8.07 1.83
N VAL A 104 -9.04 7.78 3.10
CA VAL A 104 -8.67 8.81 4.09
C VAL A 104 -7.38 9.55 3.70
N ILE A 105 -6.37 8.87 3.15
CA ILE A 105 -5.15 9.53 2.65
C ILE A 105 -5.51 10.60 1.62
N LEU A 106 -6.28 10.22 0.59
CA LEU A 106 -6.67 11.13 -0.49
C LEU A 106 -7.44 12.36 0.03
N VAL A 107 -8.35 12.13 0.99
CA VAL A 107 -9.11 13.23 1.64
C VAL A 107 -8.17 14.14 2.43
N ILE A 108 -7.26 13.60 3.22
CA ILE A 108 -6.33 14.40 4.03
C ILE A 108 -5.36 15.18 3.14
N GLN A 109 -4.83 14.59 2.06
CA GLN A 109 -3.93 15.27 1.13
C GLN A 109 -4.58 16.51 0.51
N ASP A 110 -5.79 16.39 -0.04
CA ASP A 110 -6.47 17.53 -0.64
C ASP A 110 -6.93 18.55 0.40
N LEU A 111 -7.40 18.13 1.59
CA LEU A 111 -7.68 19.05 2.70
C LEU A 111 -6.43 19.83 3.15
N THR A 112 -5.27 19.18 3.16
CA THR A 112 -4.00 19.84 3.45
C THR A 112 -3.65 20.84 2.34
N LEU A 113 -3.78 20.45 1.08
CA LEU A 113 -3.58 21.32 -0.08
C LEU A 113 -4.50 22.56 -0.04
N MET A 114 -5.79 22.36 0.31
CA MET A 114 -6.77 23.46 0.42
C MET A 114 -6.44 24.46 1.53
N THR A 115 -5.85 23.97 2.65
CA THR A 115 -5.63 24.81 3.84
C THR A 115 -4.28 25.51 3.83
N TRP A 116 -3.21 24.84 3.35
CA TRP A 116 -1.84 25.38 3.38
C TRP A 116 -1.22 25.64 2.00
N GLY A 117 -1.88 25.21 0.92
CA GLY A 117 -1.37 25.34 -0.44
C GLY A 117 -0.41 24.22 -0.84
N ALA A 118 0.18 24.37 -2.03
CA ALA A 118 1.06 23.38 -2.64
C ALA A 118 2.55 23.62 -2.32
N GLU A 119 2.90 24.75 -1.70
CA GLU A 119 4.29 25.10 -1.41
C GLU A 119 4.80 24.37 -0.16
N ASP A 120 6.07 24.01 -0.19
CA ASP A 120 6.75 23.43 0.97
C ASP A 120 6.84 24.45 2.10
N VAL A 121 6.51 24.01 3.30
CA VAL A 121 6.45 24.87 4.48
C VAL A 121 7.68 24.62 5.36
N LEU A 122 8.47 25.65 5.58
CA LEU A 122 9.63 25.61 6.48
C LEU A 122 9.23 26.02 7.89
N GLY A 123 9.44 25.11 8.84
CA GLY A 123 9.18 25.37 10.27
C GLY A 123 10.19 26.33 10.90
N PRO A 124 9.77 27.08 11.95
CA PRO A 124 10.69 27.89 12.71
C PRO A 124 11.70 26.99 13.45
N ARG A 125 12.92 27.47 13.57
CA ARG A 125 13.95 26.78 14.37
C ARG A 125 13.58 26.82 15.86
N ALA A 126 13.87 25.75 16.58
CA ALA A 126 13.55 25.64 18.00
C ALA A 126 14.26 26.74 18.79
N PRO A 127 13.54 27.62 19.54
CA PRO A 127 14.13 28.70 20.32
C PRO A 127 15.09 28.16 21.39
N GLY A 128 16.29 28.72 21.46
CA GLY A 128 17.35 28.29 22.39
C GLY A 128 18.14 27.05 21.94
N LEU A 129 17.68 26.32 20.91
CA LEU A 129 18.34 25.14 20.35
C LEU A 129 18.90 25.39 18.93
N THR A 130 18.96 26.64 18.52
CA THR A 130 19.61 27.08 17.29
C THR A 130 21.12 27.03 17.45
N GLY A 131 21.81 26.29 16.62
CA GLY A 131 23.27 26.18 16.64
C GLY A 131 23.75 24.75 16.85
N VAL A 132 25.06 24.62 17.02
CA VAL A 132 25.74 23.32 17.12
C VAL A 132 26.55 23.25 18.43
N VAL A 133 26.72 22.04 18.95
CA VAL A 133 27.68 21.69 19.99
C VAL A 133 28.81 20.92 19.34
N ARG A 134 30.04 21.26 19.60
CA ARG A 134 31.18 20.50 19.11
C ARG A 134 31.46 19.33 20.05
N ILE A 135 31.25 18.12 19.57
CA ILE A 135 31.54 16.86 20.27
C ILE A 135 32.74 16.21 19.57
N MET A 136 33.85 16.08 20.28
CA MET A 136 35.13 15.60 19.74
C MET A 136 35.57 16.31 18.45
N GLY A 137 35.30 17.61 18.34
CA GLY A 137 35.68 18.45 17.22
C GLY A 137 34.61 18.56 16.11
N GLU A 138 33.61 17.66 16.07
CA GLU A 138 32.55 17.63 15.07
C GLU A 138 31.28 18.38 15.52
N PRO A 139 30.61 19.10 14.60
CA PRO A 139 29.41 19.85 14.94
C PRO A 139 28.17 18.94 14.98
N VAL A 140 27.47 18.92 16.12
CA VAL A 140 26.18 18.23 16.29
C VAL A 140 25.10 19.28 16.59
N PRO A 141 23.96 19.31 15.87
CA PRO A 141 22.87 20.25 16.12
C PRO A 141 22.33 20.10 17.55
N LYS A 142 22.12 21.23 18.25
CA LYS A 142 21.54 21.24 19.61
C LYS A 142 20.14 20.60 19.62
N TYR A 143 19.38 20.80 18.56
CA TYR A 143 18.04 20.20 18.43
C TYR A 143 18.08 18.67 18.39
N ASP A 144 19.07 18.08 17.73
CA ASP A 144 19.26 16.63 17.73
C ASP A 144 19.56 16.08 19.12
N LEU A 145 20.36 16.81 19.92
CA LEU A 145 20.60 16.45 21.31
C LEU A 145 19.33 16.53 22.17
N ALA A 146 18.45 17.51 21.92
CA ALA A 146 17.15 17.58 22.59
C ALA A 146 16.26 16.37 22.21
N LEU A 147 16.23 15.97 20.95
CA LEU A 147 15.47 14.80 20.51
C LEU A 147 15.99 13.50 21.15
N LEU A 148 17.32 13.38 21.34
CA LEU A 148 17.93 12.25 22.06
C LEU A 148 17.43 12.10 23.50
N VAL A 149 17.05 13.21 24.13
CA VAL A 149 16.48 13.21 25.49
C VAL A 149 14.98 12.94 25.45
N ILE A 150 14.25 13.61 24.54
CA ILE A 150 12.78 13.50 24.46
C ILE A 150 12.35 12.08 24.09
N THR A 151 13.03 11.44 23.15
CA THR A 151 12.64 10.11 22.64
C THR A 151 12.58 9.02 23.70
N PRO A 152 13.59 8.82 24.54
CA PRO A 152 13.52 7.86 25.65
C PRO A 152 12.41 8.18 26.66
N PHE A 153 12.13 9.47 26.94
CA PHE A 153 11.03 9.85 27.83
C PHE A 153 9.67 9.44 27.25
N VAL A 154 9.44 9.66 25.96
CA VAL A 154 8.22 9.21 25.28
C VAL A 154 8.16 7.69 25.28
N ALA A 155 9.24 6.99 24.98
CA ALA A 155 9.32 5.54 25.01
C ALA A 155 9.02 4.96 26.39
N LEU A 156 9.59 5.53 27.45
CA LEU A 156 9.33 5.13 28.83
C LEU A 156 7.89 5.45 29.25
N GLY A 157 7.35 6.59 28.85
CA GLY A 157 5.96 6.96 29.09
C GLY A 157 4.98 5.98 28.46
N LEU A 158 5.21 5.60 27.19
CA LEU A 158 4.43 4.58 26.49
C LEU A 158 4.57 3.20 27.12
N TRP A 159 5.80 2.81 27.45
CA TRP A 159 6.05 1.56 28.15
C TRP A 159 5.31 1.51 29.48
N TYR A 160 5.38 2.59 30.29
CA TYR A 160 4.64 2.69 31.54
C TYR A 160 3.13 2.63 31.34
N LEU A 161 2.60 3.39 30.36
CA LEU A 161 1.19 3.39 30.01
C LEU A 161 0.69 1.98 29.71
N ILE A 162 1.41 1.26 28.84
CA ILE A 162 0.98 -0.07 28.36
C ILE A 162 1.23 -1.16 29.42
N THR A 163 2.30 -1.09 30.22
CA THR A 163 2.65 -2.18 31.14
C THR A 163 2.09 -2.01 32.55
N ARG A 164 1.93 -0.77 33.02
CA ARG A 164 1.64 -0.45 34.43
C ARG A 164 0.27 0.15 34.68
N THR A 165 -0.48 0.59 33.65
CA THR A 165 -1.79 1.20 33.83
C THR A 165 -2.94 0.22 33.52
N ARG A 166 -4.13 0.54 34.05
CA ARG A 166 -5.36 -0.21 33.77
C ARG A 166 -5.71 -0.19 32.28
N VAL A 167 -5.51 0.94 31.61
CA VAL A 167 -5.73 1.07 30.15
C VAL A 167 -4.83 0.10 29.41
N GLY A 168 -3.55 0.03 29.76
CA GLY A 168 -2.61 -0.89 29.12
C GLY A 168 -2.96 -2.37 29.37
N VAL A 169 -3.51 -2.72 30.53
CA VAL A 169 -4.02 -4.09 30.79
C VAL A 169 -5.17 -4.41 29.85
N LEU A 170 -6.16 -3.50 29.73
CA LEU A 170 -7.31 -3.67 28.84
C LEU A 170 -6.90 -3.76 27.37
N VAL A 171 -5.97 -2.91 26.94
CA VAL A 171 -5.40 -2.94 25.60
C VAL A 171 -4.79 -4.31 25.31
N ARG A 172 -3.91 -4.81 26.17
CA ARG A 172 -3.28 -6.14 25.98
C ARG A 172 -4.29 -7.28 26.05
N ALA A 173 -5.30 -7.23 26.92
CA ALA A 173 -6.37 -8.21 26.95
C ALA A 173 -7.17 -8.23 25.64
N ALA A 174 -7.53 -7.05 25.11
CA ALA A 174 -8.26 -6.94 23.86
C ALA A 174 -7.45 -7.40 22.63
N THR A 175 -6.10 -7.37 22.69
CA THR A 175 -5.26 -7.93 21.63
C THR A 175 -5.26 -9.46 21.63
N GLN A 176 -5.51 -10.08 22.77
CA GLN A 176 -5.56 -11.54 22.91
C GLN A 176 -6.94 -12.09 22.59
N ASP A 177 -7.98 -11.56 23.24
CA ASP A 177 -9.36 -12.00 23.05
C ASP A 177 -10.34 -10.83 23.20
N ARG A 178 -10.83 -10.34 22.06
CA ARG A 178 -11.81 -9.26 21.97
C ARG A 178 -13.15 -9.61 22.61
N GLU A 179 -13.63 -10.82 22.29
CA GLU A 179 -14.98 -11.25 22.70
C GLU A 179 -15.03 -11.41 24.20
N MET A 180 -14.01 -12.01 24.80
CA MET A 180 -13.92 -12.18 26.25
C MET A 180 -13.87 -10.83 26.97
N VAL A 181 -13.09 -9.86 26.48
CA VAL A 181 -13.03 -8.51 27.07
C VAL A 181 -14.39 -7.81 27.01
N GLY A 182 -15.14 -8.00 25.90
CA GLY A 182 -16.51 -7.52 25.79
C GLY A 182 -17.47 -8.20 26.76
N ALA A 183 -17.36 -9.52 26.93
CA ALA A 183 -18.17 -10.30 27.88
C ALA A 183 -17.93 -9.89 29.35
N LEU A 184 -16.70 -9.40 29.67
CA LEU A 184 -16.35 -8.83 30.98
C LEU A 184 -16.88 -7.39 31.19
N GLY A 185 -17.71 -6.87 30.27
CA GLY A 185 -18.37 -5.57 30.39
C GLY A 185 -17.53 -4.36 29.95
N VAL A 186 -16.37 -4.58 29.33
CA VAL A 186 -15.55 -3.47 28.81
C VAL A 186 -16.11 -2.96 27.48
N ASN A 187 -16.32 -1.65 27.39
CA ASN A 187 -16.75 -1.03 26.15
C ASN A 187 -15.60 -0.99 25.14
N GLN A 188 -15.60 -1.95 24.20
CA GLN A 188 -14.56 -2.12 23.19
C GLN A 188 -14.43 -0.89 22.28
N SER A 189 -15.55 -0.24 21.93
CA SER A 189 -15.54 0.94 21.06
C SER A 189 -14.73 2.08 21.68
N TRP A 190 -14.92 2.35 22.98
CA TRP A 190 -14.15 3.37 23.70
C TRP A 190 -12.67 3.01 23.79
N LEU A 191 -12.35 1.74 23.98
CA LEU A 191 -10.98 1.27 24.05
C LEU A 191 -10.27 1.49 22.71
N PHE A 192 -10.93 1.14 21.59
CA PHE A 192 -10.37 1.30 20.24
C PHE A 192 -10.19 2.78 19.88
N THR A 193 -11.19 3.61 20.18
CA THR A 193 -11.09 5.07 19.98
C THR A 193 -9.93 5.66 20.78
N GLY A 194 -9.73 5.24 22.03
CA GLY A 194 -8.63 5.71 22.86
C GLY A 194 -7.26 5.29 22.32
N VAL A 195 -7.13 4.05 21.81
CA VAL A 195 -5.90 3.57 21.17
C VAL A 195 -5.65 4.30 19.86
N PHE A 196 -6.68 4.54 19.06
CA PHE A 196 -6.59 5.26 17.80
C PHE A 196 -6.20 6.73 18.03
N PHE A 197 -6.82 7.39 19.03
CA PHE A 197 -6.41 8.72 19.49
C PHE A 197 -4.92 8.77 19.82
N LEU A 198 -4.45 7.87 20.67
CA LEU A 198 -3.06 7.83 21.11
C LEU A 198 -2.09 7.57 19.93
N GLY A 199 -2.44 6.65 19.05
CA GLY A 199 -1.65 6.34 17.87
C GLY A 199 -1.52 7.54 16.92
N CYS A 200 -2.64 8.21 16.60
CA CYS A 200 -2.64 9.40 15.75
C CYS A 200 -1.96 10.60 16.44
N ALA A 201 -2.11 10.75 17.77
CA ALA A 201 -1.41 11.77 18.53
C ALA A 201 0.11 11.59 18.47
N LEU A 202 0.60 10.36 18.56
CA LEU A 202 2.03 10.04 18.41
C LEU A 202 2.53 10.32 16.99
N ALA A 203 1.74 10.02 15.97
CA ALA A 203 2.08 10.38 14.59
C ALA A 203 2.16 11.91 14.42
N GLY A 204 1.17 12.63 14.94
CA GLY A 204 1.14 14.10 14.91
C GLY A 204 2.31 14.74 15.68
N LEU A 205 2.67 14.20 16.84
CA LEU A 205 3.87 14.61 17.60
C LEU A 205 5.14 14.38 16.78
N GLY A 206 5.28 13.21 16.16
CA GLY A 206 6.42 12.89 15.29
C GLY A 206 6.57 13.89 14.14
N GLY A 207 5.45 14.24 13.48
CA GLY A 207 5.41 15.23 12.40
C GLY A 207 5.80 16.63 12.86
N ALA A 208 5.23 17.10 13.95
CA ALA A 208 5.54 18.41 14.52
C ALA A 208 7.01 18.52 15.00
N LEU A 209 7.59 17.44 15.54
CA LEU A 209 9.00 17.38 15.91
C LEU A 209 9.95 17.35 14.71
N GLN A 210 9.51 16.82 13.56
CA GLN A 210 10.33 16.80 12.35
C GLN A 210 10.38 18.15 11.64
N LEU A 211 9.36 18.98 11.81
CA LEU A 211 9.19 20.26 11.12
C LEU A 211 10.43 21.20 11.19
N PRO A 212 11.11 21.38 12.34
CA PRO A 212 12.28 22.25 12.43
C PRO A 212 13.52 21.69 11.70
N LYS A 213 13.51 20.41 11.29
CA LYS A 213 14.63 19.74 10.60
C LYS A 213 14.47 19.73 9.09
N GLY A 214 13.29 19.40 8.59
CA GLY A 214 13.07 19.11 7.18
C GLY A 214 11.93 19.88 6.52
N GLY A 215 11.19 20.73 7.28
CA GLY A 215 9.97 21.33 6.75
C GLY A 215 8.81 20.33 6.63
N ALA A 216 7.75 20.74 5.92
CA ALA A 216 6.63 19.88 5.57
C ALA A 216 6.27 20.06 4.09
N ASP A 217 6.02 18.93 3.42
CA ASP A 217 5.57 18.82 2.04
C ASP A 217 4.38 17.85 1.93
N LEU A 218 3.66 17.89 0.80
CA LEU A 218 2.45 17.09 0.58
C LEU A 218 2.73 15.60 0.31
N LEU A 219 3.98 15.22 0.05
CA LEU A 219 4.37 13.83 -0.22
C LEU A 219 5.00 13.15 1.01
N MET A 220 5.23 13.91 2.09
CA MET A 220 5.88 13.37 3.28
C MET A 220 5.08 12.25 3.96
N ASP A 221 3.78 12.14 3.71
CA ASP A 221 2.93 11.07 4.23
C ASP A 221 3.30 9.70 3.64
N PHE A 222 3.50 9.58 2.33
CA PHE A 222 3.94 8.35 1.69
C PHE A 222 5.39 8.00 2.05
N ASN A 223 6.26 9.02 2.11
CA ASN A 223 7.67 8.82 2.42
C ASN A 223 7.85 8.23 3.83
N ILE A 224 7.20 8.82 4.83
CA ILE A 224 7.29 8.33 6.21
C ILE A 224 6.59 6.97 6.38
N LEU A 225 5.47 6.76 5.70
CA LEU A 225 4.69 5.53 5.79
C LEU A 225 5.53 4.30 5.44
N THR A 226 6.32 4.40 4.37
CA THR A 226 7.23 3.35 3.94
C THR A 226 8.26 3.00 5.01
N ALA A 227 8.93 4.01 5.58
CA ALA A 227 9.92 3.83 6.65
C ALA A 227 9.28 3.25 7.93
N VAL A 228 8.09 3.73 8.29
CA VAL A 228 7.32 3.24 9.45
C VAL A 228 6.92 1.78 9.29
N PHE A 229 6.48 1.37 8.11
CA PHE A 229 6.18 -0.05 7.86
C PHE A 229 7.42 -0.93 8.00
N VAL A 230 8.56 -0.50 7.45
CA VAL A 230 9.82 -1.21 7.62
C VAL A 230 10.15 -1.38 9.11
N VAL A 231 10.05 -0.31 9.89
CA VAL A 231 10.32 -0.34 11.33
C VAL A 231 9.36 -1.25 12.08
N VAL A 232 8.06 -1.15 11.83
CA VAL A 232 7.04 -1.97 12.51
C VAL A 232 7.18 -3.45 12.18
N VAL A 233 7.51 -3.77 10.93
CA VAL A 233 7.70 -5.16 10.47
C VAL A 233 9.01 -5.75 11.00
N ILE A 234 10.13 -5.02 10.94
CA ILE A 234 11.41 -5.44 11.54
C ILE A 234 11.26 -5.61 13.05
N GLY A 235 10.62 -4.64 13.71
CA GLY A 235 10.41 -4.67 15.16
C GLY A 235 9.52 -5.81 15.61
N GLY A 236 8.60 -6.23 14.75
CA GLY A 236 7.49 -7.16 15.01
C GLY A 236 6.22 -6.40 15.32
N MET A 237 5.17 -6.65 14.54
CA MET A 237 3.89 -5.95 14.61
C MET A 237 3.27 -6.06 16.02
N GLY A 238 2.85 -4.91 16.57
CA GLY A 238 2.30 -4.81 17.93
C GLY A 238 3.36 -4.77 19.06
N SER A 239 4.66 -4.77 18.75
CA SER A 239 5.74 -4.72 19.72
C SER A 239 6.35 -3.32 19.84
N LEU A 240 6.10 -2.61 20.94
CA LEU A 240 6.72 -1.29 21.19
C LEU A 240 8.24 -1.35 21.36
N PRO A 241 8.82 -2.31 22.15
CA PRO A 241 10.27 -2.44 22.24
C PRO A 241 10.91 -2.78 20.89
N GLY A 242 10.22 -3.62 20.09
CA GLY A 242 10.65 -3.95 18.74
C GLY A 242 10.68 -2.73 17.82
N ALA A 243 9.62 -1.92 17.85
CA ALA A 243 9.54 -0.68 17.07
C ALA A 243 10.67 0.31 17.45
N TYR A 244 11.00 0.43 18.75
CA TYR A 244 12.10 1.28 19.18
C TYR A 244 13.46 0.81 18.64
N LEU A 245 13.78 -0.47 18.81
CA LEU A 245 15.06 -1.03 18.33
C LEU A 245 15.15 -0.98 16.80
N ALA A 246 14.07 -1.26 16.10
CA ALA A 246 14.04 -1.18 14.64
C ALA A 246 14.18 0.26 14.15
N ALA A 247 13.54 1.24 14.80
CA ALA A 247 13.69 2.67 14.49
C ALA A 247 15.14 3.12 14.66
N VAL A 248 15.80 2.72 15.76
CA VAL A 248 17.22 2.99 16.00
C VAL A 248 18.08 2.35 14.92
N LEU A 249 17.87 1.06 14.63
CA LEU A 249 18.64 0.32 13.63
C LEU A 249 18.53 1.00 12.24
N ILE A 250 17.33 1.27 11.78
CA ILE A 250 17.09 1.85 10.45
C ILE A 250 17.61 3.28 10.36
N SER A 251 17.38 4.11 11.38
CA SER A 251 17.84 5.51 11.36
C SER A 251 19.36 5.62 11.43
N VAL A 252 20.02 4.83 12.27
CA VAL A 252 21.48 4.81 12.37
C VAL A 252 22.09 4.30 11.06
N LEU A 253 21.60 3.18 10.53
CA LEU A 253 22.09 2.64 9.25
C LEU A 253 21.79 3.58 8.09
N GLY A 254 20.66 4.31 8.10
CA GLY A 254 20.35 5.33 7.11
C GLY A 254 21.37 6.47 7.10
N VAL A 255 21.73 7.00 8.27
CA VAL A 255 22.74 8.08 8.39
C VAL A 255 24.12 7.61 7.91
N PHE A 256 24.53 6.42 8.31
CA PHE A 256 25.79 5.83 7.82
C PHE A 256 25.72 5.49 6.34
N GLY A 257 24.57 5.04 5.84
CA GLY A 257 24.32 4.77 4.42
C GLY A 257 24.55 6.01 3.57
N VAL A 258 23.92 7.15 3.95
CA VAL A 258 24.13 8.44 3.26
C VAL A 258 25.61 8.84 3.23
N THR A 259 26.33 8.55 4.31
CA THR A 259 27.74 8.94 4.46
C THR A 259 28.71 8.07 3.63
N TYR A 260 28.54 6.75 3.67
CA TYR A 260 29.48 5.79 3.08
C TYR A 260 29.03 5.19 1.76
N MET A 261 27.72 5.10 1.54
CA MET A 261 27.10 4.50 0.35
C MET A 261 25.88 5.33 -0.12
N PRO A 262 26.07 6.60 -0.50
CA PRO A 262 24.95 7.51 -0.82
C PRO A 262 24.05 6.94 -1.93
N GLN A 263 24.63 6.27 -2.92
CA GLN A 263 23.93 5.65 -4.02
C GLN A 263 23.10 4.41 -3.64
N SER A 264 23.29 3.83 -2.44
CA SER A 264 22.62 2.60 -2.01
C SER A 264 21.76 2.80 -0.76
N THR A 265 21.61 4.03 -0.28
CA THR A 265 20.97 4.31 1.01
C THR A 265 19.50 3.89 1.04
N LEU A 266 18.77 4.17 -0.04
CA LEU A 266 17.35 3.79 -0.14
C LEU A 266 17.17 2.26 -0.22
N VAL A 267 18.08 1.57 -0.89
CA VAL A 267 18.08 0.11 -1.01
C VAL A 267 18.36 -0.56 0.33
N LEU A 268 19.26 0.02 1.13
CA LEU A 268 19.75 -0.56 2.39
C LEU A 268 18.62 -0.89 3.37
N MET A 269 17.67 0.01 3.53
CA MET A 269 16.52 -0.16 4.43
C MET A 269 15.69 -1.41 4.08
N PHE A 270 15.43 -1.63 2.80
CA PHE A 270 14.63 -2.78 2.33
C PHE A 270 15.41 -4.09 2.35
N VAL A 271 16.71 -4.04 2.03
CA VAL A 271 17.59 -5.21 2.17
C VAL A 271 17.63 -5.68 3.60
N ILE A 272 17.77 -4.79 4.58
CA ILE A 272 17.75 -5.13 6.00
C ILE A 272 16.40 -5.76 6.38
N MET A 273 15.28 -5.19 5.90
CA MET A 273 13.95 -5.75 6.18
C MET A 273 13.84 -7.17 5.62
N VAL A 274 14.25 -7.41 4.39
CA VAL A 274 14.23 -8.76 3.78
C VAL A 274 15.10 -9.72 4.58
N LEU A 275 16.32 -9.32 4.94
CA LEU A 275 17.24 -10.15 5.72
C LEU A 275 16.66 -10.50 7.11
N VAL A 276 16.12 -9.50 7.81
CA VAL A 276 15.51 -9.74 9.13
C VAL A 276 14.33 -10.70 9.02
N LEU A 277 13.44 -10.54 8.05
CA LEU A 277 12.28 -11.41 7.87
C LEU A 277 12.67 -12.83 7.40
N MET A 278 13.76 -12.99 6.66
CA MET A 278 14.29 -14.31 6.31
C MET A 278 14.79 -15.07 7.52
N ILE A 279 15.40 -14.38 8.52
CA ILE A 279 15.96 -14.99 9.74
C ILE A 279 14.88 -15.08 10.84
N ARG A 280 14.07 -14.04 10.98
CA ARG A 280 13.00 -13.88 11.97
C ARG A 280 11.68 -13.53 11.26
N PRO A 281 10.89 -14.51 10.82
CA PRO A 281 9.69 -14.32 10.00
C PRO A 281 8.63 -13.37 10.59
N TYR A 282 8.62 -13.21 11.91
CA TYR A 282 7.68 -12.32 12.63
C TYR A 282 8.35 -11.04 13.16
N GLY A 283 9.54 -10.70 12.65
CA GLY A 283 10.36 -9.59 13.16
C GLY A 283 11.10 -9.93 14.45
N LEU A 284 11.83 -8.95 15.00
CA LEU A 284 12.73 -9.16 16.16
C LEU A 284 11.97 -9.59 17.42
N PHE A 285 10.81 -9.01 17.70
CA PHE A 285 10.00 -9.22 18.90
C PHE A 285 8.54 -9.61 18.59
N GLY A 286 8.23 -9.95 17.33
CA GLY A 286 6.91 -10.41 16.92
C GLY A 286 6.61 -11.82 17.43
N ARG A 287 5.33 -12.15 17.49
CA ARG A 287 4.84 -13.49 17.83
C ARG A 287 4.14 -14.08 16.61
N PRO A 288 4.24 -15.41 16.41
CA PRO A 288 3.45 -16.09 15.39
C PRO A 288 1.96 -15.80 15.63
N GLU A 289 1.25 -15.43 14.58
CA GLU A 289 -0.22 -15.45 14.64
C GLU A 289 -0.67 -16.89 14.77
N VAL A 290 -1.51 -17.18 15.76
CA VAL A 290 -2.07 -18.51 15.92
C VAL A 290 -3.04 -18.73 14.76
N ALA A 291 -2.61 -19.51 13.78
CA ALA A 291 -3.43 -19.89 12.64
C ALA A 291 -4.61 -20.72 13.17
N GLY A 292 -5.76 -20.12 13.29
CA GLY A 292 -6.97 -20.86 13.68
C GLY A 292 -8.09 -20.09 14.36
N GLU A 293 -7.84 -18.91 14.96
CA GLU A 293 -8.89 -18.25 15.75
C GLU A 293 -9.70 -17.18 14.99
N HIS A 294 -9.30 -16.81 13.80
CA HIS A 294 -9.99 -15.79 13.00
C HIS A 294 -10.32 -16.26 11.58
N GLY A 295 -10.36 -17.54 11.34
CA GLY A 295 -11.19 -18.05 10.26
C GLY A 295 -12.63 -17.66 10.62
N GLN A 296 -13.05 -16.42 10.31
CA GLN A 296 -14.46 -16.21 10.10
C GLN A 296 -14.86 -17.34 9.16
N VAL A 297 -15.67 -18.27 9.67
CA VAL A 297 -16.45 -19.18 8.85
C VAL A 297 -17.36 -18.25 8.06
N GLY A 298 -16.76 -17.56 7.09
CA GLY A 298 -17.50 -16.76 6.12
C GLY A 298 -18.48 -17.74 5.48
N GLU A 299 -19.66 -17.26 5.14
CA GLU A 299 -20.59 -18.06 4.35
C GLU A 299 -19.81 -18.79 3.26
N PRO A 300 -19.98 -20.11 3.11
CA PRO A 300 -19.21 -20.87 2.14
C PRO A 300 -19.35 -20.22 0.77
N GLU A 301 -18.23 -19.82 0.20
CA GLU A 301 -18.25 -19.17 -1.11
C GLU A 301 -18.85 -20.12 -2.14
N ARG A 302 -19.81 -19.61 -2.89
CA ARG A 302 -20.46 -20.39 -3.95
C ARG A 302 -19.41 -20.90 -4.95
N PRO A 303 -19.50 -22.13 -5.43
CA PRO A 303 -18.56 -22.66 -6.41
C PRO A 303 -18.55 -21.78 -7.68
N ILE A 304 -17.38 -21.62 -8.29
CA ILE A 304 -17.23 -20.85 -9.53
C ILE A 304 -17.96 -21.59 -10.64
N LYS A 305 -19.14 -21.10 -10.99
CA LYS A 305 -19.88 -21.63 -12.13
C LYS A 305 -19.42 -20.98 -13.43
N PRO A 306 -19.33 -21.72 -14.54
CA PRO A 306 -19.09 -21.12 -15.84
C PRO A 306 -20.17 -20.09 -16.16
N ALA A 307 -19.80 -19.01 -16.83
CA ALA A 307 -20.72 -17.92 -17.13
C ALA A 307 -21.90 -18.46 -18.02
N GLY A 308 -23.11 -18.17 -17.58
CA GLY A 308 -24.31 -18.49 -18.36
C GLY A 308 -24.34 -17.73 -19.69
N LEU A 309 -25.20 -18.16 -20.61
CA LEU A 309 -25.30 -17.59 -21.97
C LEU A 309 -25.52 -16.06 -21.92
N ARG A 310 -26.38 -15.56 -21.02
CA ARG A 310 -26.65 -14.11 -20.86
C ARG A 310 -25.38 -13.33 -20.48
N ALA A 311 -24.60 -13.84 -19.55
CA ALA A 311 -23.35 -13.19 -19.13
C ALA A 311 -22.32 -13.19 -20.27
N ARG A 312 -22.25 -14.28 -21.06
CA ARG A 312 -21.37 -14.34 -22.23
C ARG A 312 -21.81 -13.33 -23.30
N MET A 313 -23.12 -13.20 -23.52
CA MET A 313 -23.67 -12.22 -24.47
C MET A 313 -23.38 -10.77 -24.04
N ILE A 314 -23.48 -10.44 -22.73
CA ILE A 314 -23.15 -9.11 -22.20
C ILE A 314 -21.67 -8.81 -22.43
N VAL A 315 -20.77 -9.76 -22.13
CA VAL A 315 -19.34 -9.59 -22.36
C VAL A 315 -19.03 -9.44 -23.85
N ALA A 316 -19.64 -10.28 -24.71
CA ALA A 316 -19.46 -10.18 -26.15
C ALA A 316 -19.99 -8.86 -26.72
N ALA A 317 -21.14 -8.38 -26.25
CA ALA A 317 -21.68 -7.06 -26.61
C ALA A 317 -20.76 -5.91 -26.16
N GLY A 318 -20.23 -5.97 -24.94
CA GLY A 318 -19.24 -4.99 -24.45
C GLY A 318 -17.97 -4.97 -25.29
N LEU A 319 -17.43 -6.14 -25.64
CA LEU A 319 -16.27 -6.25 -26.54
C LEU A 319 -16.58 -5.76 -27.96
N ALA A 320 -17.78 -6.00 -28.47
CA ALA A 320 -18.20 -5.48 -29.78
C ALA A 320 -18.31 -3.94 -29.76
N VAL A 321 -18.86 -3.36 -28.69
CA VAL A 321 -18.90 -1.89 -28.51
C VAL A 321 -17.49 -1.31 -28.46
N LEU A 322 -16.57 -1.93 -27.72
CA LEU A 322 -15.16 -1.52 -27.69
C LEU A 322 -14.49 -1.68 -29.06
N ALA A 323 -14.73 -2.78 -29.77
CA ALA A 323 -14.16 -2.99 -31.10
C ALA A 323 -14.68 -1.99 -32.15
N LEU A 324 -15.89 -1.48 -31.98
CA LEU A 324 -16.47 -0.42 -32.84
C LEU A 324 -16.03 1.00 -32.42
N MET A 325 -15.37 1.16 -31.26
CA MET A 325 -14.98 2.46 -30.73
C MET A 325 -14.17 3.35 -31.69
N PRO A 326 -13.25 2.84 -32.53
CA PRO A 326 -12.57 3.66 -33.52
C PRO A 326 -13.47 4.30 -34.58
N VAL A 327 -14.69 3.80 -34.77
CA VAL A 327 -15.66 4.34 -35.75
C VAL A 327 -16.36 5.60 -35.21
N TYR A 328 -16.63 5.63 -33.90
CA TYR A 328 -17.40 6.73 -33.28
C TYR A 328 -16.63 7.51 -32.21
N GLY A 329 -15.48 7.01 -31.75
CA GLY A 329 -14.67 7.60 -30.70
C GLY A 329 -13.64 8.61 -31.24
N SER A 330 -13.31 9.59 -30.42
CA SER A 330 -12.18 10.50 -30.67
C SER A 330 -10.84 9.80 -30.40
N SER A 331 -9.73 10.35 -30.93
CA SER A 331 -8.38 9.87 -30.61
C SER A 331 -8.10 9.85 -29.10
N PHE A 332 -8.60 10.85 -28.36
CA PHE A 332 -8.51 10.88 -26.89
C PHE A 332 -9.24 9.68 -26.26
N ALA A 333 -10.45 9.39 -26.72
CA ALA A 333 -11.23 8.26 -26.20
C ALA A 333 -10.54 6.91 -26.45
N LEU A 334 -9.83 6.76 -27.59
CA LEU A 334 -9.05 5.55 -27.88
C LEU A 334 -7.84 5.39 -26.97
N VAL A 335 -7.14 6.48 -26.68
CA VAL A 335 -6.01 6.48 -25.73
C VAL A 335 -6.51 6.13 -24.33
N LEU A 336 -7.58 6.77 -23.86
CA LEU A 336 -8.19 6.47 -22.55
C LEU A 336 -8.66 5.02 -22.46
N ALA A 337 -9.30 4.50 -23.50
CA ALA A 337 -9.72 3.09 -23.54
C ALA A 337 -8.53 2.14 -23.52
N THR A 338 -7.42 2.47 -24.19
CA THR A 338 -6.18 1.70 -24.12
C THR A 338 -5.63 1.66 -22.69
N ASP A 339 -5.58 2.79 -22.02
CA ASP A 339 -5.13 2.89 -20.62
C ASP A 339 -6.03 2.05 -19.69
N ILE A 340 -7.35 2.15 -19.85
CA ILE A 340 -8.32 1.33 -19.10
C ILE A 340 -8.11 -0.15 -19.34
N LEU A 341 -7.90 -0.59 -20.58
CA LEU A 341 -7.66 -1.99 -20.92
C LEU A 341 -6.39 -2.54 -20.28
N ILE A 342 -5.30 -1.79 -20.36
CA ILE A 342 -4.01 -2.12 -19.74
C ILE A 342 -4.17 -2.24 -18.21
N PHE A 343 -4.85 -1.27 -17.62
CA PHE A 343 -5.08 -1.25 -16.17
C PHE A 343 -6.01 -2.36 -15.71
N CYS A 344 -7.04 -2.72 -16.51
CA CYS A 344 -7.89 -3.87 -16.26
C CYS A 344 -7.12 -5.20 -16.27
N LEU A 345 -6.14 -5.38 -17.17
CA LEU A 345 -5.28 -6.56 -17.17
C LEU A 345 -4.39 -6.60 -15.93
N PHE A 346 -3.80 -5.47 -15.56
CA PHE A 346 -3.00 -5.33 -14.34
C PHE A 346 -3.82 -5.65 -13.08
N ALA A 347 -5.02 -5.06 -12.95
CA ALA A 347 -5.93 -5.35 -11.83
C ALA A 347 -6.44 -6.80 -11.83
N ALA A 348 -6.72 -7.38 -12.99
CA ALA A 348 -7.13 -8.78 -13.11
C ALA A 348 -6.01 -9.75 -12.70
N SER A 349 -4.73 -9.42 -12.97
CA SER A 349 -3.59 -10.22 -12.53
C SER A 349 -3.45 -10.23 -11.01
N LEU A 350 -3.61 -9.07 -10.36
CA LEU A 350 -3.66 -8.97 -8.90
C LEU A 350 -4.87 -9.69 -8.32
N HIS A 351 -6.05 -9.50 -8.93
CA HIS A 351 -7.28 -10.17 -8.50
C HIS A 351 -7.16 -11.70 -8.55
N PHE A 352 -6.42 -12.24 -9.49
CA PHE A 352 -6.19 -13.68 -9.59
C PHE A 352 -5.52 -14.26 -8.35
N ILE A 353 -4.48 -13.63 -7.82
CA ILE A 353 -3.79 -14.09 -6.60
C ILE A 353 -4.54 -13.70 -5.32
N LEU A 354 -5.15 -12.52 -5.30
CA LEU A 354 -5.89 -12.02 -4.14
C LEU A 354 -7.22 -12.76 -3.95
N GLY A 355 -8.07 -12.77 -4.98
CA GLY A 355 -9.41 -13.32 -4.90
C GLY A 355 -9.43 -14.84 -4.83
N LEU A 356 -8.62 -15.51 -5.65
CA LEU A 356 -8.58 -16.99 -5.68
C LEU A 356 -7.59 -17.57 -4.70
N GLY A 357 -6.42 -16.94 -4.54
CA GLY A 357 -5.33 -17.44 -3.69
C GLY A 357 -5.30 -16.91 -2.29
N GLY A 358 -6.05 -15.84 -1.97
CA GLY A 358 -5.98 -15.15 -0.68
C GLY A 358 -4.64 -14.43 -0.43
N LEU A 359 -3.83 -14.25 -1.48
CA LEU A 359 -2.50 -13.66 -1.40
C LEU A 359 -2.56 -12.15 -1.62
N VAL A 360 -2.51 -11.38 -0.56
CA VAL A 360 -2.54 -9.90 -0.60
C VAL A 360 -1.16 -9.37 -0.94
N SER A 361 -0.92 -8.97 -2.18
CA SER A 361 0.38 -8.40 -2.58
C SER A 361 0.30 -6.87 -2.62
N PHE A 362 1.09 -6.20 -1.79
CA PHE A 362 1.28 -4.73 -1.84
C PHE A 362 2.40 -4.32 -2.79
N GLY A 363 3.12 -5.29 -3.33
CA GLY A 363 4.23 -5.06 -4.26
C GLY A 363 3.91 -5.44 -5.70
N HIS A 364 2.65 -5.49 -6.11
CA HIS A 364 2.28 -5.95 -7.46
C HIS A 364 2.75 -5.00 -8.57
N ALA A 365 2.91 -3.69 -8.25
CA ALA A 365 3.51 -2.69 -9.13
C ALA A 365 4.95 -3.04 -9.56
N ALA A 366 5.70 -3.76 -8.73
CA ALA A 366 7.02 -4.25 -9.10
C ALA A 366 7.03 -5.07 -10.39
N PHE A 367 5.98 -5.85 -10.64
CA PHE A 367 5.86 -6.69 -11.84
C PHE A 367 5.35 -5.88 -13.03
N PHE A 368 4.44 -4.94 -12.80
CA PHE A 368 3.96 -4.01 -13.83
C PHE A 368 5.10 -3.11 -14.31
N GLY A 369 5.71 -2.34 -13.42
CA GLY A 369 6.83 -1.48 -13.73
C GLY A 369 8.05 -2.28 -14.20
N GLY A 370 8.32 -3.46 -13.58
CA GLY A 370 9.39 -4.35 -14.02
C GLY A 370 9.24 -4.80 -15.47
N GLY A 371 8.02 -5.18 -15.89
CA GLY A 371 7.72 -5.51 -17.29
C GLY A 371 7.89 -4.32 -18.22
N ALA A 372 7.47 -3.12 -17.81
CA ALA A 372 7.65 -1.88 -18.54
C ALA A 372 9.15 -1.56 -18.73
N TYR A 373 9.96 -1.65 -17.65
CA TYR A 373 11.40 -1.44 -17.73
C TYR A 373 12.13 -2.49 -18.55
N VAL A 374 11.74 -3.78 -18.46
CA VAL A 374 12.31 -4.83 -19.31
C VAL A 374 12.09 -4.50 -20.79
N ALA A 375 10.87 -4.14 -21.19
CA ALA A 375 10.59 -3.74 -22.56
C ALA A 375 11.38 -2.49 -22.98
N ALA A 376 11.41 -1.48 -22.11
CA ALA A 376 12.13 -0.23 -22.35
C ALA A 376 13.63 -0.42 -22.54
N LEU A 377 14.26 -1.21 -21.66
CA LEU A 377 15.71 -1.49 -21.72
C LEU A 377 16.08 -2.28 -22.98
N LEU A 378 15.26 -3.24 -23.38
CA LEU A 378 15.47 -4.02 -24.61
C LEU A 378 15.42 -3.12 -25.85
N VAL A 379 14.46 -2.20 -25.91
CA VAL A 379 14.37 -1.25 -27.04
C VAL A 379 15.53 -0.25 -27.01
N THR A 380 15.88 0.30 -25.83
CA THR A 380 16.86 1.37 -25.71
C THR A 380 18.30 0.88 -25.94
N TYR A 381 18.66 -0.30 -25.42
CA TYR A 381 20.05 -0.78 -25.42
C TYR A 381 20.33 -1.95 -26.36
N ALA A 382 19.31 -2.71 -26.74
CA ALA A 382 19.45 -3.85 -27.63
C ALA A 382 18.74 -3.66 -28.97
N ASP A 383 18.21 -2.45 -29.25
CA ASP A 383 17.47 -2.12 -30.49
C ASP A 383 16.43 -3.17 -30.90
N THR A 384 15.82 -3.82 -29.88
CA THR A 384 14.85 -4.88 -30.13
C THR A 384 13.52 -4.29 -30.62
N PRO A 385 12.87 -4.92 -31.61
CA PRO A 385 11.56 -4.50 -32.08
C PRO A 385 10.49 -4.69 -30.98
N MET A 386 9.43 -3.86 -31.02
CA MET A 386 8.34 -3.86 -30.05
C MET A 386 7.78 -5.27 -29.78
N GLU A 387 7.61 -6.07 -30.83
CA GLU A 387 6.99 -7.41 -30.76
C GLU A 387 7.81 -8.34 -29.86
N LEU A 388 9.13 -8.33 -30.01
CA LEU A 388 10.02 -9.16 -29.19
C LEU A 388 10.11 -8.59 -27.75
N ALA A 389 10.16 -7.27 -27.59
CA ALA A 389 10.17 -6.63 -26.29
C ALA A 389 8.86 -6.93 -25.50
N LEU A 390 7.69 -6.89 -26.16
CA LEU A 390 6.40 -7.29 -25.57
C LEU A 390 6.35 -8.78 -25.19
N LEU A 391 7.02 -9.64 -25.93
CA LEU A 391 7.09 -11.07 -25.60
C LEU A 391 8.03 -11.34 -24.41
N LEU A 392 9.10 -10.55 -24.27
CA LEU A 392 10.11 -10.72 -23.22
C LEU A 392 9.72 -10.01 -21.91
N ALA A 393 8.91 -8.95 -21.96
CA ALA A 393 8.43 -8.24 -20.78
C ALA A 393 7.76 -9.15 -19.73
N PRO A 394 6.79 -10.01 -20.09
CA PRO A 394 6.19 -10.95 -19.15
C PRO A 394 7.16 -12.01 -18.63
N LEU A 395 8.18 -12.38 -19.41
CA LEU A 395 9.20 -13.33 -18.96
C LEU A 395 10.10 -12.71 -17.88
N GLY A 396 10.52 -11.45 -18.07
CA GLY A 396 11.31 -10.72 -17.08
C GLY A 396 10.53 -10.48 -15.79
N ALA A 397 9.29 -9.99 -15.88
CA ALA A 397 8.42 -9.78 -14.74
C ALA A 397 8.05 -11.11 -14.04
N GLY A 398 7.78 -12.16 -14.80
CA GLY A 398 7.53 -13.51 -14.29
C GLY A 398 8.73 -14.10 -13.57
N MET A 399 9.94 -13.91 -14.08
CA MET A 399 11.19 -14.32 -13.42
C MET A 399 11.37 -13.60 -12.08
N ALA A 400 11.14 -12.28 -12.06
CA ALA A 400 11.14 -11.51 -10.82
C ALA A 400 10.08 -12.04 -9.83
N ALA A 401 8.87 -12.36 -10.31
CA ALA A 401 7.81 -12.93 -9.50
C ALA A 401 8.16 -14.33 -8.96
N ILE A 402 8.86 -15.16 -9.73
CA ILE A 402 9.37 -16.46 -9.27
C ILE A 402 10.33 -16.28 -8.11
N ILE A 403 11.31 -15.37 -8.24
CA ILE A 403 12.34 -15.11 -7.22
C ILE A 403 11.70 -14.51 -5.96
N ILE A 404 10.90 -13.46 -6.12
CA ILE A 404 10.22 -12.77 -5.01
C ILE A 404 9.23 -13.71 -4.32
N GLY A 405 8.44 -14.45 -5.08
CA GLY A 405 7.46 -15.40 -4.58
C GLY A 405 8.09 -16.53 -3.77
N TRP A 406 9.26 -17.02 -4.18
CA TRP A 406 10.00 -18.04 -3.42
C TRP A 406 10.37 -17.58 -2.01
N VAL A 407 10.70 -16.30 -1.84
CA VAL A 407 10.99 -15.71 -0.52
C VAL A 407 9.70 -15.41 0.23
N CYS A 408 8.75 -14.72 -0.42
CA CYS A 408 7.55 -14.18 0.22
C CYS A 408 6.57 -15.25 0.69
N LEU A 409 6.40 -16.35 -0.05
CA LEU A 409 5.46 -17.43 0.28
C LEU A 409 5.88 -18.30 1.48
N ARG A 410 7.00 -17.98 2.10
CA ARG A 410 7.36 -18.53 3.43
C ARG A 410 6.56 -17.88 4.56
N LEU A 411 5.99 -16.71 4.30
CA LEU A 411 5.18 -15.92 5.21
C LEU A 411 3.72 -15.97 4.79
N THR A 412 2.83 -15.66 5.73
CA THR A 412 1.37 -15.63 5.51
C THR A 412 0.78 -14.31 6.00
N GLY A 413 -0.44 -13.99 5.56
CA GLY A 413 -1.18 -12.83 6.03
C GLY A 413 -0.46 -11.50 5.77
N VAL A 414 -0.46 -10.65 6.78
CA VAL A 414 0.10 -9.29 6.67
C VAL A 414 1.61 -9.30 6.45
N TYR A 415 2.35 -10.27 7.00
CA TYR A 415 3.80 -10.38 6.79
C TYR A 415 4.16 -10.68 5.32
N PHE A 416 3.35 -11.52 4.64
CA PHE A 416 3.50 -11.74 3.20
C PHE A 416 3.28 -10.44 2.43
N ALA A 417 2.22 -9.70 2.75
CA ALA A 417 1.89 -8.43 2.10
C ALA A 417 3.01 -7.40 2.28
N MET A 418 3.54 -7.27 3.50
CA MET A 418 4.63 -6.34 3.81
C MET A 418 5.94 -6.73 3.14
N LEU A 419 6.24 -8.03 3.02
CA LEU A 419 7.46 -8.48 2.35
C LEU A 419 7.37 -8.23 0.83
N THR A 420 6.20 -8.41 0.22
CA THR A 420 5.99 -8.04 -1.20
C THR A 420 6.15 -6.54 -1.41
N LEU A 421 5.68 -5.71 -0.48
CA LEU A 421 5.92 -4.28 -0.47
C LEU A 421 7.41 -3.95 -0.40
N ALA A 422 8.16 -4.61 0.48
CA ALA A 422 9.61 -4.44 0.58
C ALA A 422 10.33 -4.71 -0.73
N PHE A 423 9.99 -5.79 -1.40
CA PHE A 423 10.57 -6.12 -2.71
C PHE A 423 10.18 -5.12 -3.79
N SER A 424 8.97 -4.58 -3.78
CA SER A 424 8.56 -3.52 -4.71
C SER A 424 9.40 -2.26 -4.50
N GLN A 425 9.57 -1.85 -3.25
CA GLN A 425 10.37 -0.68 -2.91
C GLN A 425 11.88 -0.91 -3.15
N LEU A 426 12.35 -2.13 -2.97
CA LEU A 426 13.72 -2.49 -3.33
C LEU A 426 13.94 -2.35 -4.85
N LEU A 427 13.03 -2.86 -5.67
CA LEU A 427 13.10 -2.72 -7.12
C LEU A 427 12.96 -1.25 -7.56
N TRP A 428 12.03 -0.51 -6.96
CA TRP A 428 11.90 0.92 -7.17
C TRP A 428 13.21 1.66 -6.85
N SER A 429 13.79 1.40 -5.69
CA SER A 429 15.05 2.02 -5.26
C SER A 429 16.22 1.69 -6.19
N LEU A 430 16.30 0.43 -6.66
CA LEU A 430 17.31 0.02 -7.63
C LEU A 430 17.15 0.80 -8.95
N VAL A 431 15.93 0.86 -9.46
CA VAL A 431 15.64 1.58 -10.71
C VAL A 431 15.90 3.08 -10.55
N PHE A 432 15.48 3.66 -9.44
CA PHE A 432 15.66 5.09 -9.16
C PHE A 432 17.14 5.48 -9.03
N GLN A 433 17.97 4.62 -8.42
CA GLN A 433 19.38 4.93 -8.17
C GLN A 433 20.34 4.50 -9.28
N TRP A 434 19.92 3.62 -10.19
CA TRP A 434 20.79 3.11 -11.26
C TRP A 434 20.81 4.05 -12.49
N GLY A 435 21.27 5.30 -12.29
CA GLY A 435 21.24 6.36 -13.31
C GLY A 435 21.88 5.99 -14.65
N GLU A 436 22.91 5.14 -14.66
CA GLU A 436 23.62 4.73 -15.90
C GLU A 436 22.75 3.84 -16.81
N VAL A 437 21.85 3.03 -16.25
CA VAL A 437 21.06 2.05 -17.00
C VAL A 437 19.60 2.50 -17.14
N THR A 438 18.97 2.90 -16.04
CA THR A 438 17.55 3.27 -16.00
C THR A 438 17.32 4.77 -16.14
N ARG A 439 18.38 5.57 -16.14
CA ARG A 439 18.39 7.05 -16.08
C ARG A 439 17.76 7.64 -14.82
N GLY A 440 17.55 6.82 -13.79
CA GLY A 440 17.03 7.27 -12.50
C GLY A 440 15.67 7.94 -12.62
N ASP A 441 15.52 9.12 -12.02
CA ASP A 441 14.26 9.88 -12.02
C ASP A 441 13.85 10.40 -13.42
N ASP A 442 14.81 10.64 -14.32
CA ASP A 442 14.53 11.08 -15.69
C ASP A 442 13.82 10.01 -16.52
N GLY A 443 13.90 8.74 -16.12
CA GLY A 443 13.27 7.61 -16.77
C GLY A 443 13.79 7.33 -18.19
N LEU A 444 13.21 6.32 -18.82
CA LEU A 444 13.50 5.97 -20.20
C LEU A 444 12.40 6.54 -21.11
N VAL A 445 12.81 7.30 -22.11
CA VAL A 445 11.91 8.00 -23.05
C VAL A 445 12.19 7.57 -24.49
N ASN A 446 11.33 7.97 -25.43
CA ASN A 446 11.41 7.62 -26.85
C ASN A 446 11.20 6.13 -27.17
N ILE A 447 10.30 5.48 -26.44
CA ILE A 447 9.96 4.07 -26.58
C ILE A 447 8.64 3.95 -27.34
N TRP A 448 8.70 4.16 -28.65
CA TRP A 448 7.51 4.16 -29.50
C TRP A 448 7.19 2.79 -30.09
N PRO A 449 5.92 2.52 -30.40
CA PRO A 449 5.52 1.29 -31.11
C PRO A 449 6.21 1.18 -32.47
N SER A 450 6.38 -0.05 -32.95
CA SER A 450 6.83 -0.32 -34.32
C SER A 450 5.97 0.41 -35.36
N ALA A 451 6.53 0.76 -36.50
CA ALA A 451 5.87 1.58 -37.54
C ALA A 451 4.45 1.10 -37.91
N TRP A 452 4.20 -0.20 -37.96
CA TRP A 452 2.88 -0.77 -38.26
C TRP A 452 1.86 -0.53 -37.14
N ALA A 453 2.30 -0.40 -35.89
CA ALA A 453 1.45 -0.20 -34.71
C ALA A 453 1.47 1.25 -34.18
N SER A 454 2.13 2.18 -34.86
CA SER A 454 2.26 3.59 -34.43
C SER A 454 0.94 4.38 -34.48
N GLY A 455 -0.03 3.91 -35.27
CA GLY A 455 -1.35 4.53 -35.31
C GLY A 455 -2.18 4.22 -34.07
N THR A 456 -2.81 5.24 -33.48
CA THR A 456 -3.65 5.10 -32.26
C THR A 456 -4.70 4.00 -32.36
N THR A 457 -5.35 3.88 -33.52
CA THR A 457 -6.36 2.85 -33.77
C THR A 457 -5.77 1.44 -33.79
N VAL A 458 -4.61 1.26 -34.43
CA VAL A 458 -3.96 -0.05 -34.53
C VAL A 458 -3.44 -0.48 -33.15
N TYR A 459 -2.84 0.45 -32.41
CA TYR A 459 -2.35 0.18 -31.07
C TYR A 459 -3.51 -0.13 -30.08
N PHE A 460 -4.64 0.54 -30.22
CA PHE A 460 -5.85 0.22 -29.46
C PHE A 460 -6.32 -1.22 -29.72
N TYR A 461 -6.39 -1.65 -30.99
CA TYR A 461 -6.78 -3.04 -31.31
C TYR A 461 -5.76 -4.05 -30.80
N LEU A 462 -4.46 -3.76 -30.92
CA LEU A 462 -3.40 -4.61 -30.36
C LEU A 462 -3.60 -4.79 -28.84
N SER A 463 -3.79 -3.67 -28.12
CA SER A 463 -4.03 -3.68 -26.68
C SER A 463 -5.34 -4.39 -26.31
N LEU A 464 -6.41 -4.19 -27.08
CA LEU A 464 -7.70 -4.88 -26.89
C LEU A 464 -7.54 -6.40 -26.98
N VAL A 465 -6.83 -6.89 -28.01
CA VAL A 465 -6.61 -8.33 -28.23
C VAL A 465 -5.74 -8.91 -27.10
N ILE A 466 -4.61 -8.28 -26.78
CA ILE A 466 -3.67 -8.80 -25.77
C ILE A 466 -4.31 -8.75 -24.38
N CYS A 467 -4.92 -7.63 -23.97
CA CYS A 467 -5.54 -7.49 -22.65
C CYS A 467 -6.75 -8.43 -22.49
N THR A 468 -7.62 -8.52 -23.51
CA THR A 468 -8.75 -9.46 -23.47
C THR A 468 -8.25 -10.90 -23.44
N GLY A 469 -7.25 -11.25 -24.26
CA GLY A 469 -6.61 -12.56 -24.26
C GLY A 469 -6.01 -12.92 -22.89
N GLY A 470 -5.29 -12.00 -22.26
CA GLY A 470 -4.72 -12.16 -20.92
C GLY A 470 -5.80 -12.37 -19.84
N ILE A 471 -6.86 -11.56 -19.85
CA ILE A 471 -7.98 -11.70 -18.91
C ILE A 471 -8.71 -13.04 -19.11
N LEU A 472 -8.95 -13.45 -20.38
CA LEU A 472 -9.57 -14.74 -20.68
C LEU A 472 -8.66 -15.91 -20.28
N PHE A 473 -7.35 -15.79 -20.44
CA PHE A 473 -6.38 -16.78 -20.00
C PHE A 473 -6.39 -16.92 -18.46
N LEU A 474 -6.35 -15.84 -17.70
CA LEU A 474 -6.48 -15.86 -16.24
C LEU A 474 -7.81 -16.49 -15.81
N ARG A 475 -8.89 -16.17 -16.52
CA ARG A 475 -10.19 -16.79 -16.28
C ARG A 475 -10.18 -18.30 -16.57
N HIS A 476 -9.54 -18.72 -17.65
CA HIS A 476 -9.39 -20.14 -17.97
C HIS A 476 -8.59 -20.86 -16.87
N ALA A 477 -7.47 -20.29 -16.44
CA ALA A 477 -6.67 -20.81 -15.34
C ALA A 477 -7.46 -20.91 -14.01
N ALA A 478 -8.37 -19.96 -13.75
CA ALA A 478 -9.24 -19.97 -12.57
C ALA A 478 -10.27 -21.12 -12.57
N HIS A 479 -10.72 -21.55 -13.76
CA HIS A 479 -11.67 -22.68 -13.91
C HIS A 479 -10.98 -24.02 -14.15
N ALA A 480 -9.66 -24.03 -14.33
CA ALA A 480 -8.87 -25.24 -14.46
C ALA A 480 -8.65 -25.91 -13.09
N PRO A 481 -8.23 -27.18 -13.01
CA PRO A 481 -7.88 -27.85 -11.75
C PRO A 481 -6.89 -27.05 -10.89
N PHE A 482 -6.00 -26.30 -11.53
CA PHE A 482 -5.07 -25.36 -10.89
C PHE A 482 -5.78 -24.28 -10.07
N GLY A 483 -6.83 -23.64 -10.62
CA GLY A 483 -7.59 -22.61 -9.92
C GLY A 483 -8.41 -23.18 -8.75
N TYR A 484 -8.92 -24.39 -8.87
CA TYR A 484 -9.59 -25.08 -7.75
C TYR A 484 -8.59 -25.46 -6.65
N ALA A 485 -7.39 -25.94 -7.01
CA ALA A 485 -6.32 -26.21 -6.06
C ALA A 485 -5.86 -24.93 -5.33
N LEU A 486 -5.77 -23.80 -6.04
CA LEU A 486 -5.43 -22.50 -5.47
C LEU A 486 -6.48 -22.02 -4.44
N ARG A 487 -7.77 -22.18 -4.74
CA ARG A 487 -8.86 -21.86 -3.81
C ARG A 487 -8.86 -22.79 -2.59
N ALA A 488 -8.66 -24.09 -2.80
CA ALA A 488 -8.55 -25.04 -1.69
C ALA A 488 -7.40 -24.66 -0.74
N ALA A 489 -6.26 -24.23 -1.30
CA ALA A 489 -5.12 -23.74 -0.50
C ALA A 489 -5.45 -22.45 0.28
N ARG A 490 -6.29 -21.56 -0.28
CA ARG A 490 -6.78 -20.35 0.40
C ARG A 490 -7.73 -20.69 1.55
N ASP A 491 -8.73 -21.54 1.27
CA ASP A 491 -9.81 -21.84 2.21
C ASP A 491 -9.31 -22.67 3.40
N SER A 492 -8.48 -23.69 3.16
CA SER A 492 -7.79 -24.43 4.21
C SER A 492 -6.55 -25.16 3.66
N ALA A 493 -5.38 -24.58 3.90
CA ALA A 493 -4.13 -25.17 3.48
C ALA A 493 -3.93 -26.60 4.04
N ARG A 494 -4.29 -26.83 5.32
CA ARG A 494 -4.16 -28.16 5.96
C ARG A 494 -5.04 -29.22 5.31
N GLN A 495 -6.28 -28.88 4.97
CA GLN A 495 -7.20 -29.81 4.29
C GLN A 495 -6.75 -30.09 2.86
N ALA A 496 -6.30 -29.04 2.14
CA ALA A 496 -5.77 -29.18 0.78
C ALA A 496 -4.53 -30.11 0.75
N GLU A 497 -3.61 -29.95 1.70
CA GLU A 497 -2.42 -30.81 1.84
C GLU A 497 -2.80 -32.26 2.17
N ALA A 498 -3.83 -32.47 3.01
CA ALA A 498 -4.34 -33.79 3.33
C ALA A 498 -4.93 -34.53 2.11
N THR A 499 -5.39 -33.77 1.08
CA THR A 499 -5.85 -34.34 -0.21
C THR A 499 -4.72 -34.48 -1.24
N GLY A 500 -3.46 -34.20 -0.88
CA GLY A 500 -2.29 -34.35 -1.75
C GLY A 500 -1.96 -33.10 -2.59
N ILE A 501 -2.56 -31.95 -2.31
CA ILE A 501 -2.26 -30.69 -3.02
C ILE A 501 -1.03 -30.04 -2.36
N ASP A 502 0.04 -29.81 -3.11
CA ASP A 502 1.18 -28.99 -2.67
C ASP A 502 0.79 -27.51 -2.72
N THR A 503 0.26 -27.00 -1.61
CA THR A 503 -0.28 -25.64 -1.50
C THR A 503 0.76 -24.58 -1.84
N LYS A 504 2.02 -24.75 -1.43
CA LYS A 504 3.11 -23.81 -1.68
C LYS A 504 3.48 -23.71 -3.15
N ARG A 505 3.56 -24.84 -3.86
CA ARG A 505 3.85 -24.85 -5.29
C ARG A 505 2.72 -24.22 -6.09
N VAL A 506 1.47 -24.50 -5.72
CA VAL A 506 0.28 -23.91 -6.39
C VAL A 506 0.26 -22.40 -6.19
N GLN A 507 0.47 -21.91 -4.96
CA GLN A 507 0.54 -20.48 -4.68
C GLN A 507 1.72 -19.79 -5.39
N TRP A 508 2.87 -20.45 -5.45
CA TRP A 508 4.06 -19.94 -6.13
C TRP A 508 3.85 -19.82 -7.64
N ALA A 509 3.29 -20.83 -8.25
CA ALA A 509 2.93 -20.80 -9.68
C ALA A 509 1.88 -19.73 -9.99
N ALA A 510 0.88 -19.56 -9.12
CA ALA A 510 -0.13 -18.50 -9.25
C ALA A 510 0.49 -17.10 -9.16
N PHE A 511 1.43 -16.90 -8.23
CA PHE A 511 2.14 -15.65 -8.04
C PHE A 511 3.02 -15.31 -9.26
N ALA A 512 3.75 -16.30 -9.78
CA ALA A 512 4.55 -16.15 -10.99
C ALA A 512 3.69 -15.81 -12.22
N LEU A 513 2.55 -16.50 -12.38
CA LEU A 513 1.61 -16.24 -13.46
C LEU A 513 1.02 -14.82 -13.38
N ALA A 514 0.61 -14.39 -12.19
CA ALA A 514 0.08 -13.04 -11.98
C ALA A 514 1.14 -11.98 -12.26
N GLY A 515 2.39 -12.19 -11.82
CA GLY A 515 3.50 -11.29 -12.12
C GLY A 515 3.81 -11.20 -13.61
N ALA A 516 3.78 -12.32 -14.34
CA ALA A 516 3.93 -12.33 -15.79
C ALA A 516 2.81 -11.54 -16.50
N MET A 517 1.55 -11.70 -16.07
CA MET A 517 0.43 -10.95 -16.64
C MET A 517 0.48 -9.45 -16.31
N ALA A 518 0.95 -9.09 -15.11
CA ALA A 518 1.26 -7.69 -14.78
C ALA A 518 2.37 -7.14 -15.69
N GLY A 519 3.38 -7.96 -16.00
CA GLY A 519 4.45 -7.62 -16.95
C GLY A 519 3.96 -7.40 -18.38
N VAL A 520 2.96 -8.16 -18.85
CA VAL A 520 2.27 -7.89 -20.14
C VAL A 520 1.64 -6.51 -20.13
N ALA A 521 0.91 -6.18 -19.06
CA ALA A 521 0.29 -4.87 -18.91
C ALA A 521 1.33 -3.73 -18.88
N GLY A 522 2.44 -3.91 -18.15
CA GLY A 522 3.55 -2.95 -18.12
C GLY A 522 4.24 -2.78 -19.47
N GLY A 523 4.48 -3.86 -20.20
CA GLY A 523 5.02 -3.80 -21.57
C GLY A 523 4.13 -3.04 -22.54
N LEU A 524 2.80 -3.24 -22.49
CA LEU A 524 1.86 -2.45 -23.28
C LEU A 524 1.86 -0.97 -22.83
N PHE A 525 1.95 -0.72 -21.52
CA PHE A 525 1.93 0.63 -20.98
C PHE A 525 3.08 1.48 -21.52
N VAL A 526 4.31 0.97 -21.53
CA VAL A 526 5.48 1.73 -21.95
C VAL A 526 5.39 2.17 -23.41
N PHE A 527 4.89 1.32 -24.30
CA PHE A 527 4.69 1.68 -25.71
C PHE A 527 3.47 2.61 -25.92
N SER A 528 2.47 2.54 -25.06
CA SER A 528 1.33 3.49 -25.08
C SER A 528 1.76 4.90 -24.71
N LYS A 529 2.68 5.04 -23.73
CA LYS A 529 3.14 6.33 -23.21
C LYS A 529 4.42 6.84 -23.89
N GLY A 530 5.14 5.99 -24.60
CA GLY A 530 6.44 6.32 -25.18
C GLY A 530 7.55 6.50 -24.15
N SER A 531 7.30 6.18 -22.88
CA SER A 531 8.22 6.42 -21.77
C SER A 531 7.87 5.57 -20.55
N VAL A 532 8.85 5.34 -19.67
CA VAL A 532 8.65 4.73 -18.34
C VAL A 532 9.48 5.46 -17.31
N PHE A 533 8.85 5.71 -16.15
CA PHE A 533 9.47 6.36 -14.98
C PHE A 533 9.44 5.43 -13.78
N PRO A 534 10.29 5.64 -12.76
CA PRO A 534 10.29 4.84 -11.53
C PRO A 534 8.94 4.79 -10.81
N ASN A 535 8.10 5.81 -10.95
CA ASN A 535 6.77 5.91 -10.33
C ASN A 535 5.85 4.72 -10.64
N GLU A 536 6.10 4.01 -11.77
CA GLU A 536 5.32 2.82 -12.13
C GLU A 536 5.64 1.60 -11.26
N LEU A 537 6.74 1.65 -10.47
CA LEU A 537 7.10 0.63 -9.47
C LEU A 537 6.68 1.02 -8.05
N GLU A 538 6.16 2.23 -7.84
CA GLU A 538 5.81 2.74 -6.52
C GLU A 538 4.62 2.01 -5.88
N ILE A 539 4.55 2.13 -4.57
CA ILE A 539 3.44 1.57 -3.75
C ILE A 539 2.09 2.10 -4.23
N ALA A 540 2.00 3.38 -4.59
CA ALA A 540 0.78 4.02 -5.04
C ALA A 540 0.13 3.26 -6.20
N ARG A 541 0.93 2.76 -7.15
CA ARG A 541 0.46 1.96 -8.29
C ARG A 541 -0.13 0.60 -7.85
N SER A 542 0.48 -0.04 -6.85
CA SER A 542 -0.08 -1.28 -6.26
C SER A 542 -1.41 -1.01 -5.55
N PHE A 543 -1.53 0.11 -4.86
CA PHE A 543 -2.79 0.49 -4.19
C PHE A 543 -3.89 0.83 -5.18
N ASP A 544 -3.59 1.50 -6.28
CA ASP A 544 -4.56 1.72 -7.35
C ASP A 544 -5.18 0.39 -7.84
N ALA A 545 -4.34 -0.62 -8.07
CA ALA A 545 -4.82 -1.95 -8.46
C ALA A 545 -5.65 -2.63 -7.36
N LEU A 546 -5.26 -2.49 -6.09
CA LEU A 546 -6.02 -3.00 -4.94
C LEU A 546 -7.39 -2.33 -4.85
N ILE A 547 -7.45 -1.00 -4.94
CA ILE A 547 -8.71 -0.26 -4.93
C ILE A 547 -9.64 -0.76 -6.03
N VAL A 548 -9.12 -0.97 -7.23
CA VAL A 548 -9.90 -1.52 -8.35
C VAL A 548 -10.49 -2.88 -8.03
N VAL A 549 -9.67 -3.78 -7.49
CA VAL A 549 -10.12 -5.14 -7.15
C VAL A 549 -11.21 -5.11 -6.07
N PHE A 550 -11.07 -4.22 -5.07
CA PHE A 550 -12.06 -4.08 -4.00
C PHE A 550 -13.31 -3.36 -4.46
N LEU A 551 -13.16 -2.26 -5.22
CA LEU A 551 -14.28 -1.53 -5.80
C LEU A 551 -15.13 -2.43 -6.69
N GLY A 552 -14.49 -3.24 -7.53
CA GLY A 552 -15.18 -4.18 -8.39
C GLY A 552 -15.78 -5.38 -7.67
N GLY A 553 -15.11 -5.85 -6.61
CA GLY A 553 -15.52 -6.98 -5.78
C GLY A 553 -14.59 -8.18 -5.87
N VAL A 554 -13.93 -8.51 -4.76
CA VAL A 554 -12.90 -9.57 -4.65
C VAL A 554 -13.45 -10.97 -4.95
N LYS A 555 -14.70 -11.22 -4.60
CA LYS A 555 -15.36 -12.56 -4.75
C LYS A 555 -15.74 -12.91 -6.20
N THR A 556 -15.59 -11.97 -7.14
CA THR A 556 -16.04 -12.18 -8.53
C THR A 556 -14.89 -11.95 -9.51
N LEU A 557 -14.64 -12.91 -10.40
CA LEU A 557 -13.59 -12.81 -11.43
C LEU A 557 -13.74 -11.58 -12.35
N ALA A 558 -14.94 -11.01 -12.46
CA ALA A 558 -15.19 -9.80 -13.22
C ALA A 558 -14.84 -8.53 -12.43
N GLY A 559 -14.59 -8.63 -11.11
CA GLY A 559 -14.38 -7.48 -10.24
C GLY A 559 -13.21 -6.61 -10.70
N GLY A 560 -12.06 -7.20 -11.02
CA GLY A 560 -10.89 -6.44 -11.48
C GLY A 560 -11.16 -5.62 -12.75
N VAL A 561 -11.97 -6.17 -13.69
CA VAL A 561 -12.32 -5.47 -14.93
C VAL A 561 -13.34 -4.36 -14.67
N VAL A 562 -14.43 -4.67 -13.95
CA VAL A 562 -15.49 -3.69 -13.65
C VAL A 562 -14.94 -2.55 -12.79
N GLY A 563 -14.12 -2.88 -11.79
CA GLY A 563 -13.47 -1.89 -10.95
C GLY A 563 -12.48 -1.02 -11.72
N GLY A 564 -11.71 -1.60 -12.67
CA GLY A 564 -10.78 -0.86 -13.53
C GLY A 564 -11.49 0.16 -14.41
N VAL A 565 -12.56 -0.26 -15.09
CA VAL A 565 -13.39 0.65 -15.89
C VAL A 565 -14.01 1.73 -15.01
N ALA A 566 -14.52 1.37 -13.83
CA ALA A 566 -15.15 2.33 -12.92
C ALA A 566 -14.14 3.35 -12.37
N LEU A 567 -12.99 2.89 -11.88
CA LEU A 567 -12.00 3.79 -11.25
C LEU A 567 -11.36 4.72 -12.29
N GLU A 568 -10.85 4.18 -13.41
CA GLU A 568 -10.18 5.00 -14.42
C GLU A 568 -11.16 5.95 -15.12
N GLY A 569 -12.40 5.50 -15.37
CA GLY A 569 -13.44 6.37 -15.90
C GLY A 569 -13.84 7.50 -14.94
N VAL A 570 -13.91 7.21 -13.65
CA VAL A 570 -14.17 8.24 -12.62
C VAL A 570 -12.97 9.17 -12.48
N LYS A 571 -11.72 8.64 -12.48
CA LYS A 571 -10.51 9.46 -12.44
C LYS A 571 -10.48 10.47 -13.61
N ASP A 572 -10.75 10.04 -14.85
CA ASP A 572 -10.75 10.94 -16.00
C ASP A 572 -11.75 12.10 -15.85
N ILE A 573 -12.91 11.85 -15.26
CA ILE A 573 -13.90 12.88 -14.98
C ILE A 573 -13.44 13.80 -13.83
N LEU A 574 -12.96 13.22 -12.75
CA LEU A 574 -12.60 13.95 -11.54
C LEU A 574 -11.32 14.77 -11.70
N THR A 575 -10.32 14.33 -12.46
CA THR A 575 -9.06 15.07 -12.70
C THR A 575 -9.25 16.43 -13.37
N ARG A 576 -10.45 16.73 -13.86
CA ARG A 576 -10.83 18.06 -14.35
C ARG A 576 -11.11 19.06 -13.23
N PHE A 577 -11.26 18.60 -12.00
CA PHE A 577 -11.48 19.42 -10.81
C PHE A 577 -10.19 19.55 -10.01
N GLU A 578 -9.99 20.70 -9.39
CA GLU A 578 -8.79 21.02 -8.62
C GLU A 578 -8.55 20.04 -7.45
N TYR A 579 -9.62 19.71 -6.72
CA TYR A 579 -9.55 18.80 -5.54
C TYR A 579 -10.13 17.42 -5.86
N TRP A 580 -9.63 16.81 -6.92
CA TRP A 580 -10.15 15.53 -7.41
C TRP A 580 -9.85 14.34 -6.48
N ARG A 581 -8.74 14.41 -5.74
CA ARG A 581 -8.35 13.35 -4.79
C ARG A 581 -9.33 13.27 -3.62
N LEU A 582 -9.79 14.41 -3.10
CA LEU A 582 -10.83 14.50 -2.08
C LEU A 582 -12.12 13.82 -2.55
N ALA A 583 -12.59 14.18 -3.75
CA ALA A 583 -13.80 13.59 -4.31
C ALA A 583 -13.65 12.07 -4.51
N LEU A 584 -12.50 11.61 -5.03
CA LEU A 584 -12.19 10.20 -5.19
C LEU A 584 -12.09 9.48 -3.84
N GLY A 585 -11.42 10.07 -2.85
CA GLY A 585 -11.30 9.51 -1.50
C GLY A 585 -12.65 9.33 -0.81
N VAL A 586 -13.51 10.35 -0.87
CA VAL A 586 -14.89 10.27 -0.36
C VAL A 586 -15.69 9.20 -1.09
N LEU A 587 -15.57 9.11 -2.41
CA LEU A 587 -16.24 8.07 -3.19
C LEU A 587 -15.79 6.67 -2.77
N ILE A 588 -14.50 6.44 -2.61
CA ILE A 588 -13.95 5.16 -2.14
C ILE A 588 -14.51 4.80 -0.77
N ILE A 589 -14.49 5.73 0.18
CA ILE A 589 -15.04 5.52 1.54
C ILE A 589 -16.52 5.17 1.47
N LEU A 590 -17.31 5.91 0.69
CA LEU A 590 -18.74 5.64 0.52
C LEU A 590 -18.99 4.24 -0.06
N VAL A 591 -18.25 3.86 -1.10
CA VAL A 591 -18.41 2.53 -1.70
C VAL A 591 -18.05 1.43 -0.71
N VAL A 592 -17.00 1.58 0.07
CA VAL A 592 -16.60 0.60 1.10
C VAL A 592 -17.68 0.44 2.18
N ILE A 593 -18.32 1.54 2.59
CA ILE A 593 -19.39 1.51 3.62
C ILE A 593 -20.70 0.94 3.06
N VAL A 594 -21.11 1.35 1.85
CA VAL A 594 -22.41 1.01 1.27
C VAL A 594 -22.39 -0.33 0.53
N ALA A 595 -21.28 -0.66 -0.10
CA ALA A 595 -21.10 -1.83 -0.97
C ALA A 595 -19.94 -2.74 -0.52
N PRO A 596 -20.00 -3.36 0.66
CA PRO A 596 -18.91 -4.18 1.20
C PRO A 596 -18.60 -5.44 0.37
N ASP A 597 -19.43 -5.83 -0.58
CA ASP A 597 -19.17 -6.91 -1.55
C ASP A 597 -18.63 -6.37 -2.90
N GLY A 598 -18.36 -5.08 -3.01
CA GLY A 598 -17.97 -4.38 -4.23
C GLY A 598 -19.15 -4.14 -5.21
N LEU A 599 -18.88 -3.43 -6.30
CA LEU A 599 -19.91 -3.05 -7.29
C LEU A 599 -20.63 -4.28 -7.88
N VAL A 600 -19.89 -5.30 -8.29
CA VAL A 600 -20.45 -6.51 -8.92
C VAL A 600 -21.26 -7.33 -7.90
N GLY A 601 -20.76 -7.47 -6.67
CA GLY A 601 -21.46 -8.19 -5.60
C GLY A 601 -22.77 -7.52 -5.22
N THR A 602 -22.75 -6.20 -5.07
CA THR A 602 -23.93 -5.39 -4.73
C THR A 602 -24.95 -5.37 -5.85
N ALA A 603 -24.51 -5.19 -7.11
CA ALA A 603 -25.39 -5.26 -8.28
C ALA A 603 -26.08 -6.63 -8.38
N ARG A 604 -25.37 -7.71 -8.09
CA ARG A 604 -25.94 -9.06 -8.05
C ARG A 604 -27.00 -9.21 -6.96
N LYS A 605 -26.73 -8.76 -5.73
CA LYS A 605 -27.69 -8.80 -4.63
C LYS A 605 -28.96 -8.00 -4.94
N LEU A 606 -28.82 -6.84 -5.59
CA LEU A 606 -29.95 -6.04 -6.05
C LEU A 606 -30.74 -6.76 -7.13
N ALA A 607 -30.08 -7.37 -8.12
CA ALA A 607 -30.73 -8.13 -9.17
C ALA A 607 -31.47 -9.38 -8.65
N GLU A 608 -30.92 -10.05 -7.62
CA GLU A 608 -31.59 -11.14 -6.91
C GLU A 608 -32.82 -10.62 -6.14
N ARG A 609 -32.76 -9.48 -5.46
CA ARG A 609 -33.88 -8.84 -4.76
C ARG A 609 -35.01 -8.40 -5.70
N TRP A 610 -34.68 -7.95 -6.90
CA TRP A 610 -35.68 -7.51 -7.90
C TRP A 610 -36.17 -8.65 -8.78
N GLY A 611 -35.78 -9.90 -8.49
CA GLY A 611 -36.26 -11.09 -9.22
C GLY A 611 -35.72 -11.19 -10.67
N ILE A 612 -34.76 -10.32 -11.04
CA ILE A 612 -34.14 -10.33 -12.38
C ILE A 612 -33.22 -11.55 -12.54
N LEU A 613 -32.56 -11.96 -11.45
CA LEU A 613 -31.84 -13.21 -11.34
C LEU A 613 -32.63 -14.10 -10.37
N ARG A 614 -33.35 -15.11 -10.87
CA ARG A 614 -33.97 -16.14 -10.02
C ARG A 614 -32.84 -16.81 -9.22
N GLY A 615 -32.94 -16.82 -7.92
CA GLY A 615 -32.03 -17.52 -7.03
C GLY A 615 -32.01 -19.00 -7.43
N ALA A 616 -30.82 -19.61 -7.46
CA ALA A 616 -30.63 -21.02 -7.80
C ALA A 616 -31.18 -22.00 -6.71
N GLU A 617 -32.07 -21.54 -5.85
CA GLU A 617 -32.70 -22.34 -4.77
C GLU A 617 -33.97 -23.09 -5.24
N ASP A 618 -34.57 -22.72 -6.38
CA ASP A 618 -35.81 -23.33 -6.85
C ASP A 618 -35.60 -24.49 -7.87
N SER A 619 -34.39 -25.03 -7.99
CA SER A 619 -34.14 -26.23 -8.78
C SER A 619 -33.50 -27.34 -7.94
N LYS A 620 -34.27 -27.84 -6.95
CA LYS A 620 -34.13 -29.22 -6.46
C LYS A 620 -35.26 -30.06 -6.99
#